data_cbda91062c71585111db87d59f4c8496
#
_entry.id   cbda91062c71585111db87d59f4c8496
#
_cell.length_a   1.000
_cell.length_b   1.000
_cell.length_c   1.000
_cell.angle_alpha   90.00
_cell.angle_beta   90.00
_cell.angle_gamma   90.00
#
_symmetry.space_group_name_H-M   'P 1'
#
loop_
_entity.id
_entity.type
_entity.pdbx_description
1 polymer ?
#
loop_
_entity_poly.entity_id
_entity_poly.type
_entity_poly.pdbx_seq_one_letter_code
_entity_poly.pdbx_strand_id
1 'polypeptide(L)'
;MEFKSRLSIGTVKFGVHYGISNKNGQTTPEEVTKILKVALDHGIYSLDTATAYGNAEKVLGENNLEIFRIVSKFMPPIKGETINNQLYKSLEKLHVNTLYGFLAHRPLNVFENPWQWAELKELKRSGLVEKIGFSLNDPSELDILLNKGFSPDLIQVPFNYLDRRFAKHLTDIKQKGCEVHVRSALLQGLFFADMNILSSYFDEVKPLIRSLQESINFLPGSLLHFVLEKPFIDKVVIGVENCSQLMMNLETIEKSSKLPELTKTISENILIPSRWPK
;
A
#
# COMPACT_ATOMS: atom_id res chain seq x y z
N MET A 1 -6.07 16.40 12.54
CA MET A 1 -4.71 15.86 12.72
C MET A 1 -4.67 14.33 12.77
N GLU A 2 -5.63 13.67 13.39
CA GLU A 2 -5.61 12.20 13.61
C GLU A 2 -5.55 11.36 12.32
N PHE A 3 -6.30 11.69 11.29
CA PHE A 3 -6.31 10.92 10.04
C PHE A 3 -5.00 11.02 9.25
N LYS A 4 -4.31 12.19 9.25
CA LYS A 4 -3.09 12.39 8.46
C LYS A 4 -1.94 11.50 8.96
N SER A 5 -1.81 11.33 10.28
CA SER A 5 -0.81 10.44 10.87
C SER A 5 -1.01 8.96 10.55
N ARG A 6 -2.21 8.57 10.10
CA ARG A 6 -2.53 7.21 9.64
C ARG A 6 -2.26 6.99 8.14
N LEU A 7 -1.83 8.01 7.41
CA LEU A 7 -1.36 7.84 6.03
C LEU A 7 0.07 7.27 6.00
N SER A 8 0.39 6.59 4.90
CA SER A 8 1.73 6.14 4.53
C SER A 8 1.97 6.47 3.06
N ILE A 9 3.15 6.97 2.71
CA ILE A 9 3.48 7.27 1.31
C ILE A 9 3.92 5.98 0.62
N GLY A 10 3.16 5.57 -0.39
CA GLY A 10 3.51 4.45 -1.27
C GLY A 10 4.44 4.90 -2.39
N THR A 11 5.58 4.25 -2.53
CA THR A 11 6.71 4.73 -3.32
C THR A 11 6.89 4.02 -4.66
N VAL A 12 5.95 3.19 -5.10
CA VAL A 12 6.07 2.46 -6.37
C VAL A 12 6.35 3.38 -7.56
N LYS A 13 5.71 4.57 -7.60
CA LYS A 13 5.91 5.59 -8.64
C LYS A 13 7.27 6.28 -8.58
N PHE A 14 7.99 6.17 -7.48
CA PHE A 14 9.34 6.70 -7.34
C PHE A 14 10.38 5.83 -8.06
N GLY A 15 10.02 4.57 -8.36
CA GLY A 15 10.92 3.61 -8.99
C GLY A 15 10.50 3.12 -10.37
N VAL A 16 9.21 3.20 -10.69
CA VAL A 16 8.67 2.72 -11.97
C VAL A 16 7.45 3.54 -12.42
N HIS A 17 7.16 3.50 -13.72
CA HIS A 17 5.87 4.00 -14.22
C HIS A 17 4.74 3.09 -13.75
N TYR A 18 3.78 3.65 -12.98
CA TYR A 18 2.73 2.86 -12.33
C TYR A 18 1.41 3.62 -12.21
N GLY A 19 0.27 2.92 -12.44
CA GLY A 19 -1.09 3.43 -12.32
C GLY A 19 -1.72 3.84 -13.65
N ILE A 20 -3.03 3.54 -13.84
CA ILE A 20 -3.73 3.78 -15.10
C ILE A 20 -3.96 5.28 -15.38
N SER A 21 -3.98 6.11 -14.35
CA SER A 21 -4.12 7.56 -14.46
C SER A 21 -2.78 8.29 -14.61
N ASN A 22 -1.65 7.58 -14.45
CA ASN A 22 -0.33 8.20 -14.51
C ASN A 22 0.07 8.51 -15.95
N LYS A 23 0.13 9.80 -16.27
CA LYS A 23 0.56 10.31 -17.58
C LYS A 23 2.01 10.82 -17.58
N ASN A 24 2.64 10.95 -16.41
CA ASN A 24 3.92 11.62 -16.23
C ASN A 24 5.11 10.64 -16.07
N GLY A 25 4.84 9.33 -16.02
CA GLY A 25 5.88 8.32 -15.83
C GLY A 25 6.36 8.19 -14.39
N GLN A 26 7.64 7.92 -14.21
CA GLN A 26 8.29 7.85 -12.90
C GLN A 26 8.43 9.24 -12.28
N THR A 27 8.14 9.38 -10.98
CA THR A 27 8.33 10.63 -10.23
C THR A 27 9.82 10.97 -10.16
N THR A 28 10.19 12.23 -10.45
CA THR A 28 11.60 12.65 -10.42
C THR A 28 12.14 12.72 -8.98
N PRO A 29 13.47 12.57 -8.76
CA PRO A 29 14.07 12.66 -7.43
C PRO A 29 13.77 13.98 -6.72
N GLU A 30 13.76 15.10 -7.44
CA GLU A 30 13.43 16.42 -6.90
C GLU A 30 11.98 16.49 -6.40
N GLU A 31 11.07 15.86 -7.13
CA GLU A 31 9.67 15.80 -6.74
C GLU A 31 9.45 14.86 -5.55
N VAL A 32 10.22 13.75 -5.48
CA VAL A 32 10.24 12.87 -4.30
C VAL A 32 10.64 13.65 -3.05
N THR A 33 11.69 14.46 -3.11
CA THR A 33 12.14 15.32 -1.99
C THR A 33 11.02 16.26 -1.53
N LYS A 34 10.28 16.87 -2.47
CA LYS A 34 9.12 17.74 -2.13
C LYS A 34 7.98 16.95 -1.48
N ILE A 35 7.67 15.77 -2.02
CA ILE A 35 6.63 14.89 -1.45
C ILE A 35 6.98 14.51 -0.01
N LEU A 36 8.23 14.11 0.26
CA LEU A 36 8.69 13.74 1.60
C LEU A 36 8.62 14.93 2.55
N LYS A 37 8.99 16.13 2.11
CA LYS A 37 8.86 17.35 2.90
C LYS A 37 7.40 17.62 3.25
N VAL A 38 6.50 17.61 2.27
CA VAL A 38 5.05 17.80 2.51
C VAL A 38 4.51 16.73 3.46
N ALA A 39 4.95 15.48 3.33
CA ALA A 39 4.56 14.40 4.23
C ALA A 39 4.95 14.73 5.69
N LEU A 40 6.20 15.14 5.94
CA LEU A 40 6.69 15.53 7.27
C LEU A 40 5.93 16.72 7.84
N ASP A 41 5.72 17.77 7.04
CA ASP A 41 5.01 19.00 7.43
C ASP A 41 3.55 18.69 7.86
N HIS A 42 2.98 17.57 7.42
CA HIS A 42 1.63 17.12 7.74
C HIS A 42 1.57 15.90 8.69
N GLY A 43 2.69 15.50 9.31
CA GLY A 43 2.73 14.43 10.30
C GLY A 43 2.63 13.02 9.70
N ILE A 44 3.01 12.84 8.45
CA ILE A 44 3.07 11.52 7.79
C ILE A 44 4.51 11.00 7.92
N TYR A 45 4.71 10.04 8.81
CA TYR A 45 6.03 9.47 9.13
C TYR A 45 6.18 8.02 8.66
N SER A 46 5.34 7.55 7.74
CA SER A 46 5.37 6.17 7.24
C SER A 46 5.61 6.15 5.74
N LEU A 47 6.55 5.31 5.32
CA LEU A 47 6.85 5.03 3.91
C LEU A 47 6.62 3.55 3.61
N ASP A 48 6.06 3.25 2.45
CA ASP A 48 5.85 1.90 1.93
C ASP A 48 6.61 1.73 0.62
N THR A 49 7.60 0.85 0.62
CA THR A 49 8.42 0.51 -0.55
C THR A 49 8.50 -1.00 -0.78
N ALA A 50 9.30 -1.44 -1.73
CA ALA A 50 9.61 -2.85 -1.97
C ALA A 50 10.86 -3.00 -2.83
N THR A 51 11.59 -4.11 -2.69
CA THR A 51 12.72 -4.47 -3.56
C THR A 51 12.32 -4.56 -5.04
N ALA A 52 11.03 -4.87 -5.31
CA ALA A 52 10.46 -4.98 -6.65
C ALA A 52 10.06 -3.64 -7.30
N TYR A 53 10.20 -2.50 -6.61
CA TYR A 53 9.79 -1.20 -7.13
C TYR A 53 10.92 -0.46 -7.89
N GLY A 54 11.65 -1.18 -8.73
CA GLY A 54 12.71 -0.59 -9.55
C GLY A 54 13.80 0.08 -8.68
N ASN A 55 14.03 1.36 -8.89
CA ASN A 55 15.02 2.14 -8.13
C ASN A 55 14.40 2.95 -6.95
N ALA A 56 13.15 2.68 -6.54
CA ALA A 56 12.47 3.45 -5.50
C ALA A 56 13.25 3.55 -4.18
N GLU A 57 13.84 2.44 -3.72
CA GLU A 57 14.64 2.42 -2.49
C GLU A 57 15.89 3.32 -2.61
N LYS A 58 16.55 3.33 -3.78
CA LYS A 58 17.69 4.21 -4.03
C LYS A 58 17.29 5.68 -4.02
N VAL A 59 16.21 6.04 -4.74
CA VAL A 59 15.70 7.42 -4.79
C VAL A 59 15.28 7.91 -3.41
N LEU A 60 14.67 7.04 -2.60
CA LEU A 60 14.36 7.36 -1.21
C LEU A 60 15.64 7.64 -0.40
N GLY A 61 16.67 6.80 -0.52
CA GLY A 61 17.92 6.92 0.22
C GLY A 61 18.74 8.18 -0.11
N GLU A 62 18.43 8.88 -1.19
CA GLU A 62 19.00 10.20 -1.51
C GLU A 62 18.44 11.32 -0.59
N ASN A 63 17.48 10.98 0.30
CA ASN A 63 16.85 11.91 1.24
C ASN A 63 17.15 11.51 2.69
N ASN A 64 16.91 12.43 3.64
CA ASN A 64 16.98 12.09 5.07
C ASN A 64 15.74 11.29 5.47
N LEU A 65 15.92 10.00 5.80
CA LEU A 65 14.86 9.07 6.18
C LEU A 65 14.79 8.77 7.68
N GLU A 66 15.62 9.40 8.50
CA GLU A 66 15.78 9.08 9.93
C GLU A 66 14.47 9.10 10.74
N ILE A 67 13.56 10.01 10.38
CA ILE A 67 12.28 10.17 11.08
C ILE A 67 11.21 9.18 10.57
N PHE A 68 11.43 8.58 9.40
CA PHE A 68 10.41 7.75 8.77
C PHE A 68 10.45 6.30 9.25
N ARG A 69 9.27 5.74 9.48
CA ARG A 69 9.04 4.29 9.65
C ARG A 69 8.86 3.67 8.27
N ILE A 70 9.83 2.88 7.85
CA ILE A 70 9.88 2.33 6.50
C ILE A 70 9.43 0.87 6.53
N VAL A 71 8.41 0.56 5.72
CA VAL A 71 8.02 -0.82 5.41
C VAL A 71 8.52 -1.15 4.00
N SER A 72 9.39 -2.15 3.89
CA SER A 72 9.79 -2.72 2.60
C SER A 72 9.31 -4.16 2.44
N LYS A 73 9.47 -4.72 1.23
CA LYS A 73 8.99 -6.05 0.91
C LYS A 73 10.04 -6.79 0.09
N PHE A 74 10.27 -8.05 0.43
CA PHE A 74 11.16 -8.92 -0.33
C PHE A 74 10.40 -9.78 -1.34
N MET A 75 11.09 -10.16 -2.41
CA MET A 75 10.61 -11.12 -3.39
C MET A 75 11.08 -12.55 -3.01
N PRO A 76 10.42 -13.60 -3.52
CA PRO A 76 10.94 -14.96 -3.38
C PRO A 76 12.42 -15.02 -3.75
N PRO A 77 13.29 -15.52 -2.84
CA PRO A 77 14.72 -15.62 -3.13
C PRO A 77 14.99 -16.47 -4.35
N ILE A 78 15.82 -15.98 -5.25
CA ILE A 78 16.34 -16.75 -6.37
C ILE A 78 17.54 -17.61 -5.91
N LYS A 79 17.99 -18.54 -6.76
CA LYS A 79 19.08 -19.47 -6.40
C LYS A 79 20.33 -18.69 -5.90
N GLY A 80 20.76 -19.04 -4.69
CA GLY A 80 21.92 -18.42 -4.04
C GLY A 80 21.64 -17.11 -3.31
N GLU A 81 20.40 -16.61 -3.31
CA GLU A 81 19.97 -15.45 -2.54
C GLU A 81 19.25 -15.87 -1.26
N THR A 82 19.27 -15.02 -0.23
CA THR A 82 18.54 -15.18 1.03
C THR A 82 17.67 -13.93 1.28
N ILE A 83 16.70 -14.03 2.18
CA ILE A 83 15.91 -12.87 2.63
C ILE A 83 16.83 -11.87 3.33
N ASN A 84 17.79 -12.37 4.10
CA ASN A 84 18.81 -11.55 4.76
C ASN A 84 19.60 -10.70 3.75
N ASN A 85 20.04 -11.30 2.64
CA ASN A 85 20.74 -10.56 1.58
C ASN A 85 19.87 -9.47 0.94
N GLN A 86 18.57 -9.74 0.73
CA GLN A 86 17.64 -8.73 0.23
C GLN A 86 17.45 -7.60 1.23
N LEU A 87 17.34 -7.91 2.53
CA LEU A 87 17.27 -6.89 3.58
C LEU A 87 18.48 -5.98 3.58
N TYR A 88 19.70 -6.53 3.61
CA TYR A 88 20.92 -5.71 3.60
C TYR A 88 21.03 -4.81 2.36
N LYS A 89 20.66 -5.32 1.18
CA LYS A 89 20.58 -4.50 -0.04
C LYS A 89 19.55 -3.36 0.08
N SER A 90 18.43 -3.60 0.76
CA SER A 90 17.42 -2.55 1.02
C SER A 90 17.93 -1.51 2.00
N LEU A 91 18.55 -1.93 3.11
CA LEU A 91 19.15 -1.03 4.10
C LEU A 91 20.24 -0.15 3.48
N GLU A 92 21.13 -0.75 2.64
CA GLU A 92 22.16 -0.03 1.90
C GLU A 92 21.56 1.01 0.95
N LYS A 93 20.59 0.64 0.12
CA LYS A 93 19.93 1.57 -0.82
C LYS A 93 19.17 2.69 -0.15
N LEU A 94 18.55 2.42 1.00
CA LEU A 94 17.77 3.37 1.79
C LEU A 94 18.64 4.22 2.71
N HIS A 95 19.92 3.89 2.87
CA HIS A 95 20.85 4.51 3.83
C HIS A 95 20.32 4.52 5.27
N VAL A 96 19.70 3.41 5.69
CA VAL A 96 19.16 3.23 7.07
C VAL A 96 19.71 1.96 7.71
N ASN A 97 19.71 1.91 9.04
CA ASN A 97 20.23 0.77 9.79
C ASN A 97 19.18 -0.32 10.05
N THR A 98 17.90 0.06 10.07
CA THR A 98 16.78 -0.84 10.40
C THR A 98 15.55 -0.51 9.57
N LEU A 99 14.63 -1.47 9.42
CA LEU A 99 13.30 -1.24 8.87
C LEU A 99 12.23 -1.38 9.96
N TYR A 100 11.17 -0.59 9.85
CA TYR A 100 9.98 -0.78 10.67
C TYR A 100 9.25 -2.07 10.31
N GLY A 101 9.14 -2.40 9.03
CA GLY A 101 8.52 -3.64 8.58
C GLY A 101 9.22 -4.25 7.38
N PHE A 102 9.32 -5.58 7.36
CA PHE A 102 9.82 -6.32 6.20
C PHE A 102 8.87 -7.47 5.87
N LEU A 103 8.19 -7.37 4.73
CA LEU A 103 7.06 -8.22 4.38
C LEU A 103 7.37 -9.14 3.21
N ALA A 104 6.82 -10.34 3.20
CA ALA A 104 6.81 -11.16 2.00
C ALA A 104 5.88 -10.55 0.94
N HIS A 105 6.43 -10.18 -0.23
CA HIS A 105 5.65 -9.62 -1.33
C HIS A 105 4.86 -10.70 -2.10
N ARG A 106 5.28 -11.97 -1.98
CA ARG A 106 4.63 -13.17 -2.50
C ARG A 106 4.44 -14.18 -1.36
N PRO A 107 3.42 -13.99 -0.53
CA PRO A 107 3.31 -14.67 0.76
C PRO A 107 3.19 -16.20 0.65
N LEU A 108 2.55 -16.72 -0.40
CA LEU A 108 2.45 -18.18 -0.59
C LEU A 108 3.81 -18.85 -0.81
N ASN A 109 4.82 -18.12 -1.28
CA ASN A 109 6.18 -18.66 -1.34
C ASN A 109 6.77 -18.95 0.05
N VAL A 110 6.35 -18.20 1.07
CA VAL A 110 6.72 -18.49 2.48
C VAL A 110 6.01 -19.76 2.98
N PHE A 111 4.76 -19.98 2.55
CA PHE A 111 4.05 -21.23 2.86
C PHE A 111 4.76 -22.45 2.26
N GLU A 112 5.17 -22.36 1.01
CA GLU A 112 5.90 -23.41 0.31
C GLU A 112 7.31 -23.62 0.88
N ASN A 113 7.93 -22.56 1.42
CA ASN A 113 9.29 -22.54 1.94
C ASN A 113 9.32 -22.03 3.39
N PRO A 114 8.88 -22.82 4.39
CA PRO A 114 8.71 -22.36 5.78
C PRO A 114 10.00 -21.85 6.46
N TRP A 115 11.17 -22.22 5.97
CA TRP A 115 12.46 -21.70 6.42
C TRP A 115 12.56 -20.17 6.28
N GLN A 116 11.87 -19.59 5.30
CA GLN A 116 11.80 -18.13 5.11
C GLN A 116 11.16 -17.43 6.32
N TRP A 117 10.13 -18.04 6.92
CA TRP A 117 9.53 -17.50 8.14
C TRP A 117 10.47 -17.58 9.35
N ALA A 118 11.26 -18.63 9.44
CA ALA A 118 12.28 -18.74 10.46
C ALA A 118 13.37 -17.66 10.29
N GLU A 119 13.82 -17.42 9.06
CA GLU A 119 14.78 -16.35 8.74
C GLU A 119 14.22 -14.96 9.08
N LEU A 120 12.96 -14.67 8.75
CA LEU A 120 12.29 -13.41 9.12
C LEU A 120 12.25 -13.21 10.65
N LYS A 121 11.93 -14.25 11.40
CA LYS A 121 11.95 -14.19 12.89
C LYS A 121 13.34 -13.88 13.43
N GLU A 122 14.37 -14.42 12.80
CA GLU A 122 15.76 -14.13 13.19
C GLU A 122 16.14 -12.67 12.90
N LEU A 123 15.76 -12.14 11.72
CA LEU A 123 15.95 -10.73 11.38
C LEU A 123 15.25 -9.78 12.38
N LYS A 124 14.05 -10.16 12.83
CA LYS A 124 13.35 -9.42 13.89
C LYS A 124 14.07 -9.54 15.23
N ARG A 125 14.51 -10.74 15.61
CA ARG A 125 15.24 -10.98 16.88
C ARG A 125 16.56 -10.21 16.94
N SER A 126 17.24 -10.05 15.81
CA SER A 126 18.49 -9.27 15.71
C SER A 126 18.27 -7.75 15.74
N GLY A 127 17.03 -7.28 15.72
CA GLY A 127 16.70 -5.85 15.74
C GLY A 127 16.84 -5.15 14.38
N LEU A 128 17.13 -5.87 13.29
CA LEU A 128 17.21 -5.30 11.95
C LEU A 128 15.85 -4.90 11.39
N VAL A 129 14.78 -5.55 11.87
CA VAL A 129 13.40 -5.20 11.56
C VAL A 129 12.53 -5.27 12.81
N GLU A 130 11.57 -4.32 12.96
CA GLU A 130 10.65 -4.34 14.10
C GLU A 130 9.48 -5.31 13.88
N LYS A 131 8.95 -5.37 12.67
CA LYS A 131 7.76 -6.13 12.29
C LYS A 131 7.99 -6.98 11.05
N ILE A 132 7.49 -8.21 11.10
CA ILE A 132 7.51 -9.14 9.97
C ILE A 132 6.09 -9.54 9.57
N GLY A 133 5.89 -9.92 8.32
CA GLY A 133 4.56 -10.32 7.86
C GLY A 133 4.41 -10.42 6.35
N PHE A 134 3.23 -10.05 5.85
CA PHE A 134 2.80 -10.39 4.51
C PHE A 134 2.12 -9.24 3.78
N SER A 135 2.40 -9.10 2.48
CA SER A 135 1.59 -8.31 1.56
C SER A 135 0.69 -9.25 0.76
N LEU A 136 -0.60 -9.22 1.06
CA LEU A 136 -1.59 -10.17 0.56
C LEU A 136 -2.42 -9.57 -0.57
N ASN A 137 -2.94 -10.41 -1.47
CA ASN A 137 -3.84 -10.00 -2.56
C ASN A 137 -5.25 -10.59 -2.41
N ASP A 138 -5.34 -11.72 -1.70
CA ASP A 138 -6.59 -12.45 -1.52
C ASP A 138 -6.75 -12.93 -0.07
N PRO A 139 -7.98 -12.89 0.51
CA PRO A 139 -8.22 -13.38 1.88
C PRO A 139 -7.80 -14.82 2.11
N SER A 140 -7.93 -15.69 1.11
CA SER A 140 -7.52 -17.09 1.21
C SER A 140 -6.02 -17.28 1.45
N GLU A 141 -5.18 -16.35 0.96
CA GLU A 141 -3.74 -16.36 1.28
C GLU A 141 -3.51 -16.20 2.78
N LEU A 142 -4.28 -15.31 3.44
CA LEU A 142 -4.19 -15.13 4.89
C LEU A 142 -4.62 -16.38 5.64
N ASP A 143 -5.73 -16.99 5.25
CA ASP A 143 -6.22 -18.20 5.88
C ASP A 143 -5.20 -19.36 5.78
N ILE A 144 -4.60 -19.56 4.60
CA ILE A 144 -3.55 -20.57 4.38
C ILE A 144 -2.36 -20.34 5.32
N LEU A 145 -1.89 -19.10 5.45
CA LEU A 145 -0.73 -18.75 6.28
C LEU A 145 -1.02 -18.89 7.78
N LEU A 146 -2.19 -18.43 8.24
CA LEU A 146 -2.59 -18.56 9.64
C LEU A 146 -2.80 -20.03 10.03
N ASN A 147 -3.40 -20.86 9.16
CA ASN A 147 -3.58 -22.29 9.39
C ASN A 147 -2.25 -23.04 9.44
N LYS A 148 -1.20 -22.53 8.79
CA LYS A 148 0.18 -23.04 8.92
C LYS A 148 0.86 -22.65 10.21
N GLY A 149 0.25 -21.78 11.01
CA GLY A 149 0.78 -21.29 12.29
C GLY A 149 1.70 -20.07 12.16
N PHE A 150 1.71 -19.39 11.02
CA PHE A 150 2.43 -18.12 10.89
C PHE A 150 1.65 -17.00 11.56
N SER A 151 2.31 -16.25 12.44
CA SER A 151 1.71 -15.13 13.18
C SER A 151 2.39 -13.83 12.78
N PRO A 152 1.84 -13.10 11.77
CA PRO A 152 2.43 -11.84 11.33
C PRO A 152 2.22 -10.73 12.36
N ASP A 153 3.23 -9.85 12.50
CA ASP A 153 3.11 -8.60 13.27
C ASP A 153 2.40 -7.52 12.45
N LEU A 154 2.53 -7.58 11.12
CA LEU A 154 1.99 -6.62 10.17
C LEU A 154 1.52 -7.33 8.89
N ILE A 155 0.32 -6.98 8.45
CA ILE A 155 -0.15 -7.36 7.12
C ILE A 155 -0.47 -6.12 6.28
N GLN A 156 -0.29 -6.25 4.96
CA GLN A 156 -0.71 -5.26 4.00
C GLN A 156 -1.67 -5.88 2.99
N VAL A 157 -2.86 -5.30 2.83
CA VAL A 157 -3.95 -5.83 1.99
C VAL A 157 -4.58 -4.75 1.11
N PRO A 158 -5.22 -5.08 -0.01
CA PRO A 158 -6.08 -4.15 -0.71
C PRO A 158 -7.35 -3.88 0.10
N PHE A 159 -7.71 -2.59 0.23
CA PHE A 159 -9.00 -2.20 0.81
C PHE A 159 -9.39 -0.81 0.30
N ASN A 160 -10.61 -0.69 -0.23
CA ASN A 160 -11.16 0.58 -0.70
C ASN A 160 -12.71 0.54 -0.73
N TYR A 161 -13.32 1.57 -1.25
CA TYR A 161 -14.77 1.67 -1.36
C TYR A 161 -15.40 0.50 -2.14
N LEU A 162 -14.76 0.00 -3.19
CA LEU A 162 -15.23 -1.15 -3.98
C LEU A 162 -14.75 -2.49 -3.44
N ASP A 163 -13.50 -2.57 -2.97
CA ASP A 163 -12.88 -3.82 -2.48
C ASP A 163 -12.94 -3.90 -0.95
N ARG A 164 -13.82 -4.73 -0.44
CA ARG A 164 -14.01 -4.99 0.99
C ARG A 164 -13.80 -6.47 1.34
N ARG A 165 -13.18 -7.25 0.44
CA ARG A 165 -13.04 -8.71 0.60
C ARG A 165 -12.35 -9.10 1.91
N PHE A 166 -11.41 -8.29 2.38
CA PHE A 166 -10.69 -8.53 3.63
C PHE A 166 -11.43 -8.07 4.91
N ALA A 167 -12.56 -7.35 4.84
CA ALA A 167 -13.15 -6.66 6.00
C ALA A 167 -13.31 -7.55 7.25
N LYS A 168 -13.83 -8.78 7.09
CA LYS A 168 -14.00 -9.73 8.19
C LYS A 168 -12.65 -10.15 8.77
N HIS A 169 -11.70 -10.55 7.94
CA HIS A 169 -10.37 -11.00 8.34
C HIS A 169 -9.60 -9.91 9.08
N LEU A 170 -9.75 -8.64 8.66
CA LEU A 170 -9.04 -7.52 9.28
C LEU A 170 -9.51 -7.27 10.72
N THR A 171 -10.80 -7.40 10.99
CA THR A 171 -11.33 -7.32 12.36
C THR A 171 -10.73 -8.39 13.25
N ASP A 172 -10.70 -9.64 12.78
CA ASP A 172 -10.24 -10.80 13.54
C ASP A 172 -8.73 -10.73 13.81
N ILE A 173 -7.93 -10.36 12.79
CA ILE A 173 -6.47 -10.31 12.95
C ILE A 173 -6.01 -9.11 13.78
N LYS A 174 -6.76 -8.00 13.70
CA LYS A 174 -6.53 -6.82 14.53
C LYS A 174 -6.71 -7.12 16.02
N GLN A 175 -7.73 -7.90 16.38
CA GLN A 175 -7.94 -8.35 17.75
C GLN A 175 -6.80 -9.24 18.29
N LYS A 176 -6.07 -9.90 17.39
CA LYS A 176 -4.87 -10.69 17.73
C LYS A 176 -3.59 -9.84 17.82
N GLY A 177 -3.69 -8.51 17.72
CA GLY A 177 -2.56 -7.58 17.87
C GLY A 177 -1.76 -7.34 16.60
N CYS A 178 -2.19 -7.85 15.43
CA CYS A 178 -1.52 -7.58 14.16
C CYS A 178 -1.80 -6.15 13.70
N GLU A 179 -0.77 -5.46 13.21
CA GLU A 179 -0.92 -4.17 12.54
C GLU A 179 -1.43 -4.35 11.13
N VAL A 180 -2.39 -3.51 10.73
CA VAL A 180 -3.05 -3.60 9.43
C VAL A 180 -2.75 -2.37 8.60
N HIS A 181 -2.01 -2.54 7.53
CA HIS A 181 -1.83 -1.54 6.48
C HIS A 181 -2.73 -1.87 5.29
N VAL A 182 -3.35 -0.86 4.72
CA VAL A 182 -4.13 -1.06 3.49
C VAL A 182 -3.54 -0.27 2.33
N ARG A 183 -3.57 -0.88 1.17
CA ARG A 183 -3.17 -0.28 -0.11
C ARG A 183 -4.34 -0.24 -1.08
N SER A 184 -4.13 0.36 -2.23
CA SER A 184 -5.15 0.49 -3.29
C SER A 184 -6.40 1.28 -2.85
N ALA A 185 -6.29 2.17 -1.85
CA ALA A 185 -7.39 3.01 -1.37
C ALA A 185 -8.05 3.82 -2.50
N LEU A 186 -7.28 4.27 -3.48
CA LEU A 186 -7.73 5.00 -4.66
C LEU A 186 -7.73 4.13 -5.93
N LEU A 187 -7.59 2.81 -5.82
CA LEU A 187 -7.66 1.79 -6.88
C LEU A 187 -6.88 2.21 -8.15
N GLN A 188 -5.59 2.53 -7.99
CA GLN A 188 -4.68 2.98 -9.05
C GLN A 188 -5.18 4.17 -9.88
N GLY A 189 -6.09 4.97 -9.33
CA GLY A 189 -6.66 6.12 -10.01
C GLY A 189 -7.94 5.83 -10.82
N LEU A 190 -8.45 4.60 -10.81
CA LEU A 190 -9.67 4.23 -11.54
C LEU A 190 -10.87 5.14 -11.21
N PHE A 191 -11.01 5.57 -9.96
CA PHE A 191 -12.06 6.49 -9.52
C PHE A 191 -12.01 7.87 -10.21
N PHE A 192 -10.88 8.22 -10.84
CA PHE A 192 -10.64 9.53 -11.47
C PHE A 192 -10.44 9.42 -12.98
N ALA A 193 -10.54 8.20 -13.55
CA ALA A 193 -10.43 7.97 -14.96
C ALA A 193 -11.61 8.61 -15.73
N ASP A 194 -11.39 9.01 -16.96
CA ASP A 194 -12.47 9.45 -17.84
C ASP A 194 -13.29 8.22 -18.29
N MET A 195 -14.53 8.15 -17.83
CA MET A 195 -15.43 7.03 -18.11
C MET A 195 -15.80 6.89 -19.60
N ASN A 196 -15.58 7.93 -20.42
CA ASN A 196 -15.92 7.89 -21.84
C ASN A 196 -14.85 7.18 -22.67
N ILE A 197 -13.58 7.27 -22.23
CA ILE A 197 -12.44 6.65 -22.93
C ILE A 197 -11.96 5.36 -22.27
N LEU A 198 -12.47 5.07 -21.06
CA LEU A 198 -12.07 3.86 -20.32
C LEU A 198 -12.59 2.62 -21.06
N SER A 199 -11.73 1.59 -21.19
CA SER A 199 -12.04 0.31 -21.84
C SER A 199 -13.36 -0.30 -21.36
N SER A 200 -14.06 -1.03 -22.25
CA SER A 200 -15.26 -1.80 -21.93
C SER A 200 -15.04 -2.85 -20.82
N TYR A 201 -13.81 -3.24 -20.56
CA TYR A 201 -13.45 -4.09 -19.43
C TYR A 201 -14.00 -3.57 -18.09
N PHE A 202 -14.15 -2.24 -17.95
CA PHE A 202 -14.63 -1.58 -16.73
C PHE A 202 -16.13 -1.22 -16.76
N ASP A 203 -16.90 -1.67 -17.75
CA ASP A 203 -18.32 -1.29 -17.91
C ASP A 203 -19.17 -1.58 -16.68
N GLU A 204 -18.84 -2.62 -15.92
CA GLU A 204 -19.51 -2.96 -14.66
C GLU A 204 -19.51 -1.81 -13.64
N VAL A 205 -18.44 -1.02 -13.59
CA VAL A 205 -18.24 0.03 -12.59
C VAL A 205 -18.38 1.45 -13.12
N LYS A 206 -18.36 1.65 -14.45
CA LYS A 206 -18.48 2.98 -15.05
C LYS A 206 -19.68 3.79 -14.55
N PRO A 207 -20.93 3.26 -14.50
CA PRO A 207 -22.07 4.05 -14.02
C PRO A 207 -21.90 4.50 -12.58
N LEU A 208 -21.37 3.64 -11.70
CA LEU A 208 -21.13 3.96 -10.30
C LEU A 208 -20.05 5.04 -10.15
N ILE A 209 -18.90 4.87 -10.85
CA ILE A 209 -17.81 5.84 -10.76
C ILE A 209 -18.22 7.19 -11.33
N ARG A 210 -18.94 7.23 -12.44
CA ARG A 210 -19.50 8.48 -13.00
C ARG A 210 -20.40 9.17 -11.99
N SER A 211 -21.33 8.45 -11.37
CA SER A 211 -22.21 8.99 -10.31
C SER A 211 -21.42 9.57 -9.14
N LEU A 212 -20.32 8.91 -8.71
CA LEU A 212 -19.46 9.43 -7.65
C LEU A 212 -18.73 10.70 -8.08
N GLN A 213 -18.21 10.74 -9.32
CA GLN A 213 -17.53 11.91 -9.87
C GLN A 213 -18.44 13.13 -9.96
N GLU A 214 -19.71 12.91 -10.30
CA GLU A 214 -20.71 13.97 -10.45
C GLU A 214 -21.29 14.47 -9.11
N SER A 215 -21.45 13.56 -8.12
CA SER A 215 -22.15 13.88 -6.89
C SER A 215 -21.26 14.22 -5.70
N ILE A 216 -19.96 13.85 -5.74
CA ILE A 216 -19.02 14.01 -4.61
C ILE A 216 -17.97 15.06 -4.92
N ASN A 217 -18.10 16.26 -4.38
CA ASN A 217 -17.18 17.38 -4.66
C ASN A 217 -15.71 17.12 -4.31
N PHE A 218 -15.45 16.38 -3.24
CA PHE A 218 -14.11 16.06 -2.74
C PHE A 218 -13.86 14.56 -2.78
N LEU A 219 -14.08 13.95 -3.94
CA LEU A 219 -14.03 12.50 -4.12
C LEU A 219 -12.73 11.85 -3.62
N PRO A 220 -11.50 12.37 -3.86
CA PRO A 220 -10.28 11.78 -3.33
C PRO A 220 -10.32 11.70 -1.79
N GLY A 221 -10.67 12.80 -1.14
CA GLY A 221 -10.79 12.85 0.33
C GLY A 221 -11.87 11.93 0.88
N SER A 222 -13.02 11.86 0.20
CA SER A 222 -14.13 11.00 0.62
C SER A 222 -13.79 9.51 0.52
N LEU A 223 -13.05 9.10 -0.53
CA LEU A 223 -12.54 7.73 -0.66
C LEU A 223 -11.51 7.40 0.41
N LEU A 224 -10.59 8.32 0.70
CA LEU A 224 -9.58 8.12 1.75
C LEU A 224 -10.23 8.10 3.14
N HIS A 225 -11.17 9.00 3.41
CA HIS A 225 -11.90 9.05 4.68
C HIS A 225 -12.67 7.76 4.93
N PHE A 226 -13.36 7.22 3.91
CA PHE A 226 -14.04 5.93 3.98
C PHE A 226 -13.13 4.80 4.49
N VAL A 227 -11.87 4.80 4.09
CA VAL A 227 -10.89 3.81 4.53
C VAL A 227 -10.34 4.15 5.93
N LEU A 228 -10.00 5.42 6.15
CA LEU A 228 -9.42 5.90 7.40
C LEU A 228 -10.37 5.79 8.61
N GLU A 229 -11.69 5.84 8.41
CA GLU A 229 -12.66 5.67 9.51
C GLU A 229 -12.76 4.22 10.02
N LYS A 230 -12.20 3.22 9.31
CA LYS A 230 -12.28 1.82 9.74
C LYS A 230 -11.36 1.56 10.94
N PRO A 231 -11.90 1.07 12.08
CA PRO A 231 -11.13 0.91 13.33
C PRO A 231 -10.08 -0.20 13.24
N PHE A 232 -10.21 -1.12 12.30
CA PHE A 232 -9.26 -2.21 12.08
C PHE A 232 -8.09 -1.83 11.17
N ILE A 233 -8.02 -0.61 10.63
CA ILE A 233 -6.93 -0.14 9.76
C ILE A 233 -6.00 0.78 10.55
N ASP A 234 -4.70 0.50 10.56
CA ASP A 234 -3.68 1.33 11.21
C ASP A 234 -3.08 2.34 10.24
N LYS A 235 -2.77 1.91 9.01
CA LYS A 235 -2.18 2.77 7.98
C LYS A 235 -2.87 2.60 6.62
N VAL A 236 -3.00 3.71 5.91
CA VAL A 236 -3.49 3.76 4.53
C VAL A 236 -2.35 4.21 3.62
N VAL A 237 -1.89 3.30 2.78
CA VAL A 237 -0.83 3.56 1.81
C VAL A 237 -1.41 4.28 0.59
N ILE A 238 -0.94 5.50 0.36
CA ILE A 238 -1.32 6.33 -0.78
C ILE A 238 -0.14 6.56 -1.71
N GLY A 239 -0.31 6.23 -2.99
CA GLY A 239 0.65 6.58 -4.04
C GLY A 239 0.31 7.93 -4.65
N VAL A 240 1.29 8.81 -4.75
CA VAL A 240 1.14 10.13 -5.39
C VAL A 240 2.18 10.31 -6.49
N GLU A 241 1.90 11.18 -7.46
CA GLU A 241 2.79 11.49 -8.59
C GLU A 241 3.63 12.74 -8.32
N ASN A 242 3.06 13.66 -7.52
CA ASN A 242 3.69 14.94 -7.18
C ASN A 242 3.16 15.48 -5.85
N CYS A 243 3.83 16.51 -5.32
CA CYS A 243 3.46 17.14 -4.06
C CYS A 243 2.07 17.81 -4.10
N SER A 244 1.66 18.35 -5.26
CA SER A 244 0.34 18.97 -5.41
C SER A 244 -0.78 17.94 -5.25
N GLN A 245 -0.60 16.71 -5.78
CA GLN A 245 -1.55 15.62 -5.60
C GLN A 245 -1.62 15.18 -4.12
N LEU A 246 -0.48 15.13 -3.42
CA LEU A 246 -0.47 14.86 -1.98
C LEU A 246 -1.24 15.93 -1.22
N MET A 247 -0.95 17.21 -1.46
CA MET A 247 -1.63 18.33 -0.82
C MET A 247 -3.14 18.30 -1.06
N MET A 248 -3.58 18.08 -2.31
CA MET A 248 -4.99 17.93 -2.66
C MET A 248 -5.66 16.80 -1.86
N ASN A 249 -5.01 15.64 -1.75
CA ASN A 249 -5.53 14.53 -0.96
C ASN A 249 -5.70 14.93 0.52
N LEU A 250 -4.70 15.60 1.10
CA LEU A 250 -4.70 16.00 2.51
C LEU A 250 -5.78 17.06 2.82
N GLU A 251 -5.95 18.04 1.94
CA GLU A 251 -6.97 19.07 2.07
C GLU A 251 -8.39 18.54 1.92
N THR A 252 -8.57 17.58 1.00
CA THR A 252 -9.90 17.05 0.69
C THR A 252 -10.39 16.02 1.71
N ILE A 253 -9.50 15.37 2.49
CA ILE A 253 -9.91 14.49 3.59
C ILE A 253 -10.75 15.25 4.63
N GLU A 254 -10.35 16.49 4.97
CA GLU A 254 -11.05 17.33 5.96
C GLU A 254 -12.40 17.86 5.44
N LYS A 255 -12.58 17.91 4.13
CA LYS A 255 -13.80 18.35 3.43
C LYS A 255 -14.64 17.19 2.89
N SER A 256 -14.33 15.97 3.31
CA SER A 256 -14.92 14.75 2.78
C SER A 256 -16.43 14.67 3.03
N SER A 257 -17.14 14.09 2.07
CA SER A 257 -18.56 13.73 2.19
C SER A 257 -18.70 12.22 2.38
N LYS A 258 -19.77 11.81 3.04
CA LYS A 258 -20.10 10.38 3.15
C LYS A 258 -20.40 9.81 1.77
N LEU A 259 -19.74 8.70 1.45
CA LEU A 259 -20.00 7.97 0.20
C LEU A 259 -21.37 7.24 0.30
N PRO A 260 -22.10 7.07 -0.81
CA PRO A 260 -23.30 6.27 -0.85
C PRO A 260 -23.01 4.83 -0.44
N GLU A 261 -24.03 4.11 0.01
CA GLU A 261 -23.87 2.69 0.32
C GLU A 261 -23.64 1.88 -0.95
N LEU A 262 -22.62 1.02 -0.93
CA LEU A 262 -22.37 0.08 -2.03
C LEU A 262 -23.24 -1.16 -1.83
N THR A 263 -24.28 -1.30 -2.64
CA THR A 263 -25.29 -2.37 -2.53
C THR A 263 -25.01 -3.59 -3.40
N LYS A 264 -24.03 -3.48 -4.33
CA LYS A 264 -23.67 -4.59 -5.23
C LYS A 264 -22.27 -5.10 -4.96
N THR A 265 -22.06 -6.39 -5.23
CA THR A 265 -20.73 -7.00 -5.29
C THR A 265 -20.06 -6.62 -6.60
N ILE A 266 -18.80 -6.28 -6.55
CA ILE A 266 -17.98 -5.96 -7.72
C ILE A 266 -17.11 -7.16 -8.08
N SER A 267 -17.00 -7.45 -9.36
CA SER A 267 -16.16 -8.53 -9.89
C SER A 267 -14.70 -8.38 -9.46
N GLU A 268 -14.06 -9.48 -9.09
CA GLU A 268 -12.63 -9.52 -8.78
C GLU A 268 -11.75 -9.06 -9.94
N ASN A 269 -12.21 -9.21 -11.18
CA ASN A 269 -11.49 -8.69 -12.34
C ASN A 269 -11.28 -7.18 -12.25
N ILE A 270 -12.24 -6.46 -11.66
CA ILE A 270 -12.13 -5.01 -11.40
C ILE A 270 -11.31 -4.73 -10.13
N LEU A 271 -11.51 -5.53 -9.08
CA LEU A 271 -10.88 -5.31 -7.77
C LEU A 271 -9.38 -5.61 -7.76
N ILE A 272 -8.90 -6.44 -8.69
CA ILE A 272 -7.51 -6.90 -8.74
C ILE A 272 -6.78 -6.27 -9.94
N PRO A 273 -6.05 -5.16 -9.74
CA PRO A 273 -5.43 -4.41 -10.85
C PRO A 273 -4.42 -5.21 -11.69
N SER A 274 -3.86 -6.30 -11.17
CA SER A 274 -2.98 -7.17 -11.95
C SER A 274 -3.72 -7.97 -13.03
N ARG A 275 -5.05 -8.03 -12.98
CA ARG A 275 -5.92 -8.65 -14.00
C ARG A 275 -6.38 -7.67 -15.08
N TRP A 276 -6.08 -6.37 -14.92
CA TRP A 276 -6.50 -5.37 -15.90
C TRP A 276 -5.76 -5.52 -17.22
N PRO A 277 -6.40 -5.19 -18.36
CA PRO A 277 -5.73 -5.17 -19.65
C PRO A 277 -4.57 -4.17 -19.64
N LYS A 278 -3.47 -4.59 -20.26
CA LYS A 278 -2.26 -3.77 -20.38
C LYS A 278 -2.36 -2.80 -21.52
#